data_9ffb98b1ad9b794f03ca2052f74f2724
#
_entry.id   9ffb98b1ad9b794f03ca2052f74f2724
#
_cell.length_a   1.000
_cell.length_b   1.000
_cell.length_c   1.000
_cell.angle_alpha   90.00
_cell.angle_beta   90.00
_cell.angle_gamma   90.00
#
_symmetry.space_group_name_H-M   'P 1'
#
loop_
_entity.id
_entity.type
_entity.pdbx_description
1 polymer ?
#
loop_
_entity_poly.entity_id
_entity_poly.type
_entity_poly.pdbx_seq_one_letter_code
_entity_poly.pdbx_strand_id
1 'polypeptide(L)'
;MRNISEIDRAILAQLRKNARMSYVDLAKNVGASERTIRTHIKKMEEDGTIRGYTVREGGVGLTALVRIKVSPGAEIGSLAGEIGGWSGIELLYEVSGETDLIALVHVDDTMSLRELLDRIWMAAPAEIASTTTELVLEQY
;
A
#
# COMPACT_ATOMS: atom_id res chain seq x y z
N MET A 1 -3.98 4.57 -17.21
CA MET A 1 -4.38 5.50 -16.13
C MET A 1 -5.87 5.68 -16.14
N ARG A 2 -6.54 5.60 -14.98
CA ARG A 2 -7.95 5.91 -14.88
C ARG A 2 -8.16 7.42 -14.94
N ASN A 3 -9.14 7.85 -15.76
CA ASN A 3 -9.53 9.26 -15.79
C ASN A 3 -10.55 9.50 -14.67
N ILE A 4 -10.18 10.30 -13.67
CA ILE A 4 -11.04 10.66 -12.54
C ILE A 4 -11.51 12.10 -12.69
N SER A 5 -12.74 12.38 -12.25
CA SER A 5 -13.35 13.72 -12.34
C SER A 5 -12.63 14.74 -11.41
N GLU A 6 -12.87 16.02 -11.63
CA GLU A 6 -12.35 17.06 -10.72
C GLU A 6 -12.89 16.92 -9.30
N ILE A 7 -14.15 16.53 -9.15
CA ILE A 7 -14.77 16.26 -7.84
C ILE A 7 -14.06 15.08 -7.16
N ASP A 8 -13.79 13.99 -7.88
CA ASP A 8 -13.06 12.84 -7.32
C ASP A 8 -11.68 13.25 -6.83
N ARG A 9 -10.95 14.05 -7.62
CA ARG A 9 -9.63 14.57 -7.22
C ARG A 9 -9.70 15.42 -5.96
N ALA A 10 -10.70 16.28 -5.87
CA ALA A 10 -10.92 17.15 -4.72
C ALA A 10 -11.25 16.32 -3.46
N ILE A 11 -12.12 15.32 -3.57
CA ILE A 11 -12.45 14.39 -2.48
C ILE A 11 -11.19 13.64 -2.01
N LEU A 12 -10.45 13.05 -2.95
CA LEU A 12 -9.22 12.31 -2.62
C LEU A 12 -8.18 13.20 -1.93
N ALA A 13 -8.05 14.47 -2.35
CA ALA A 13 -7.15 15.42 -1.71
C ALA A 13 -7.53 15.71 -0.25
N GLN A 14 -8.83 15.80 0.05
CA GLN A 14 -9.32 15.97 1.43
C GLN A 14 -9.11 14.69 2.26
N LEU A 15 -9.45 13.52 1.73
CA LEU A 15 -9.32 12.24 2.41
C LEU A 15 -7.84 11.88 2.70
N ARG A 16 -6.89 12.29 1.85
CA ARG A 16 -5.46 12.13 2.13
C ARG A 16 -4.98 12.93 3.34
N LYS A 17 -5.61 14.07 3.61
CA LYS A 17 -5.32 14.88 4.81
C LYS A 17 -5.97 14.29 6.05
N ASN A 18 -7.21 13.84 5.91
CA ASN A 18 -7.99 13.24 6.99
C ASN A 18 -9.00 12.23 6.41
N ALA A 19 -8.64 10.95 6.45
CA ALA A 19 -9.50 9.87 5.97
C ALA A 19 -10.79 9.69 6.79
N ARG A 20 -10.88 10.31 7.97
CA ARG A 20 -12.08 10.30 8.83
C ARG A 20 -12.95 11.55 8.67
N MET A 21 -12.68 12.39 7.67
CA MET A 21 -13.50 13.58 7.41
C MET A 21 -14.94 13.17 7.15
N SER A 22 -15.88 13.87 7.79
CA SER A 22 -17.31 13.63 7.59
C SER A 22 -17.76 13.99 6.17
N TYR A 23 -18.85 13.39 5.69
CA TYR A 23 -19.42 13.77 4.40
C TYR A 23 -19.89 15.24 4.38
N VAL A 24 -20.33 15.77 5.51
CA VAL A 24 -20.68 17.18 5.68
C VAL A 24 -19.47 18.08 5.43
N ASP A 25 -18.34 17.77 6.06
CA ASP A 25 -17.11 18.56 5.91
C ASP A 25 -16.53 18.40 4.51
N LEU A 26 -16.56 17.20 3.94
CA LEU A 26 -16.14 16.96 2.57
C LEU A 26 -17.00 17.79 1.59
N ALA A 27 -18.32 17.78 1.74
CA ALA A 27 -19.24 18.55 0.92
C ALA A 27 -18.92 20.05 0.97
N LYS A 28 -18.69 20.56 2.18
CA LYS A 28 -18.32 21.97 2.39
C LYS A 28 -16.97 22.31 1.75
N ASN A 29 -15.96 21.46 1.94
CA ASN A 29 -14.62 21.73 1.46
C ASN A 29 -14.48 21.56 -0.06
N VAL A 30 -15.26 20.66 -0.66
CA VAL A 30 -15.26 20.40 -2.11
C VAL A 30 -16.22 21.30 -2.86
N GLY A 31 -17.22 21.87 -2.17
CA GLY A 31 -18.27 22.70 -2.80
C GLY A 31 -19.33 21.87 -3.52
N ALA A 32 -19.70 20.71 -2.97
CA ALA A 32 -20.72 19.82 -3.50
C ALA A 32 -21.72 19.44 -2.41
N SER A 33 -22.84 18.79 -2.78
CA SER A 33 -23.79 18.26 -1.80
C SER A 33 -23.25 16.99 -1.15
N GLU A 34 -23.70 16.68 0.08
CA GLU A 34 -23.35 15.40 0.75
C GLU A 34 -23.76 14.18 -0.10
N ARG A 35 -24.89 14.26 -0.78
CA ARG A 35 -25.37 13.22 -1.69
C ARG A 35 -24.37 12.98 -2.83
N THR A 36 -23.85 14.05 -3.41
CA THR A 36 -22.83 14.00 -4.47
C THR A 36 -21.56 13.37 -3.94
N ILE A 37 -21.06 13.80 -2.76
CA ILE A 37 -19.88 13.24 -2.12
C ILE A 37 -20.04 11.73 -1.89
N ARG A 38 -21.16 11.31 -1.32
CA ARG A 38 -21.48 9.91 -1.04
C ARG A 38 -21.48 9.06 -2.31
N THR A 39 -22.10 9.56 -3.38
CA THR A 39 -22.16 8.89 -4.68
C THR A 39 -20.77 8.72 -5.29
N HIS A 40 -19.94 9.76 -5.25
CA HIS A 40 -18.58 9.73 -5.79
C HIS A 40 -17.66 8.81 -5.00
N ILE A 41 -17.71 8.85 -3.66
CA ILE A 41 -16.91 7.94 -2.80
C ILE A 41 -17.29 6.49 -3.07
N LYS A 42 -18.58 6.17 -3.06
CA LYS A 42 -19.06 4.81 -3.33
C LYS A 42 -18.57 4.29 -4.69
N LYS A 43 -18.67 5.11 -5.73
CA LYS A 43 -18.15 4.76 -7.05
C LYS A 43 -16.64 4.51 -7.04
N MET A 44 -15.86 5.37 -6.35
CA MET A 44 -14.41 5.21 -6.24
C MET A 44 -14.01 3.96 -5.45
N GLU A 45 -14.81 3.55 -4.48
CA GLU A 45 -14.64 2.29 -3.75
C GLU A 45 -14.96 1.09 -4.64
N GLU A 46 -16.08 1.13 -5.35
CA GLU A 46 -16.53 0.05 -6.25
C GLU A 46 -15.58 -0.16 -7.43
N ASP A 47 -15.04 0.90 -8.00
CA ASP A 47 -14.10 0.79 -9.14
C ASP A 47 -12.64 0.62 -8.72
N GLY A 48 -12.35 0.61 -7.41
CA GLY A 48 -11.02 0.43 -6.84
C GLY A 48 -10.09 1.65 -6.99
N THR A 49 -10.62 2.83 -7.23
CA THR A 49 -9.88 4.10 -7.11
C THR A 49 -9.51 4.35 -5.65
N ILE A 50 -10.45 4.11 -4.73
CA ILE A 50 -10.17 3.96 -3.29
C ILE A 50 -10.12 2.46 -3.00
N ARG A 51 -8.94 1.96 -2.65
CA ARG A 51 -8.73 0.53 -2.33
C ARG A 51 -8.94 0.21 -0.87
N GLY A 52 -9.02 1.22 -0.02
CA GLY A 52 -9.19 1.08 1.41
C GLY A 52 -8.78 2.33 2.16
N TYR A 53 -8.95 2.26 3.46
CA TYR A 53 -8.57 3.30 4.42
C TYR A 53 -7.62 2.67 5.42
N THR A 54 -6.57 3.39 5.79
CA THR A 54 -5.56 2.89 6.72
C THR A 54 -5.19 3.95 7.75
N VAL A 55 -4.52 3.52 8.80
CA VAL A 55 -3.91 4.39 9.80
C VAL A 55 -2.41 4.45 9.60
N ARG A 56 -1.81 5.57 9.98
CA ARG A 56 -0.34 5.71 10.09
C ARG A 56 0.00 5.60 11.57
N GLU A 57 0.79 4.60 11.91
CA GLU A 57 1.22 4.37 13.29
C GLU A 57 2.56 5.06 13.52
N GLY A 58 2.72 5.66 14.69
CA GLY A 58 3.96 6.31 15.10
C GLY A 58 4.52 5.67 16.37
N GLY A 59 5.80 5.28 16.34
CA GLY A 59 6.50 4.76 17.52
C GLY A 59 6.06 3.37 17.99
N VAL A 60 5.34 2.62 17.16
CA VAL A 60 4.92 1.25 17.44
C VAL A 60 5.54 0.33 16.40
N GLY A 61 6.14 -0.77 16.86
CA GLY A 61 6.73 -1.77 15.96
C GLY A 61 7.94 -1.27 15.17
N LEU A 62 8.20 -1.94 14.07
CA LEU A 62 9.34 -1.72 13.21
C LEU A 62 8.86 -1.68 11.75
N THR A 63 9.27 -0.64 11.05
CA THR A 63 8.98 -0.47 9.62
C THR A 63 10.23 -0.74 8.79
N ALA A 64 10.09 -1.47 7.70
CA ALA A 64 11.17 -1.76 6.78
C ALA A 64 10.71 -1.66 5.32
N LEU A 65 11.65 -1.32 4.43
CA LEU A 65 11.51 -1.50 3.00
C LEU A 65 12.25 -2.77 2.59
N VAL A 66 11.53 -3.73 2.03
CA VAL A 66 12.12 -4.97 1.50
C VAL A 66 12.08 -4.92 -0.02
N ARG A 67 13.25 -4.86 -0.62
CA ARG A 67 13.45 -4.90 -2.06
C ARG A 67 13.67 -6.33 -2.48
N ILE A 68 12.92 -6.80 -3.45
CA ILE A 68 13.01 -8.17 -3.96
C ILE A 68 13.39 -8.10 -5.43
N LYS A 69 14.47 -8.79 -5.78
CA LYS A 69 14.83 -9.06 -7.16
C LYS A 69 14.46 -10.49 -7.50
N VAL A 70 13.77 -10.67 -8.61
CA VAL A 70 13.37 -12.00 -9.08
C VAL A 70 14.33 -12.52 -10.16
N SER A 71 14.37 -13.84 -10.29
CA SER A 71 15.14 -14.50 -11.35
C SER A 71 14.48 -14.29 -12.71
N PRO A 72 15.25 -14.29 -13.81
CA PRO A 72 14.69 -14.21 -15.14
C PRO A 72 13.65 -15.31 -15.41
N GLY A 73 12.48 -14.91 -15.89
CA GLY A 73 11.38 -15.84 -16.18
C GLY A 73 10.44 -16.10 -15.00
N ALA A 74 10.67 -15.48 -13.84
CA ALA A 74 9.75 -15.59 -12.70
C ALA A 74 8.40 -14.92 -13.00
N GLU A 75 7.34 -15.49 -12.48
CA GLU A 75 5.96 -14.96 -12.58
C GLU A 75 5.72 -13.93 -11.46
N ILE A 76 6.15 -12.68 -11.68
CA ILE A 76 6.07 -11.58 -10.69
C ILE A 76 4.65 -11.40 -10.17
N GLY A 77 3.63 -11.44 -11.05
CA GLY A 77 2.23 -11.25 -10.66
C GLY A 77 1.72 -12.31 -9.69
N SER A 78 2.12 -13.57 -9.87
CA SER A 78 1.79 -14.68 -8.99
C SER A 78 2.44 -14.50 -7.61
N LEU A 79 3.74 -14.23 -7.59
CA LEU A 79 4.50 -13.98 -6.36
C LEU A 79 3.95 -12.77 -5.60
N ALA A 80 3.71 -11.65 -6.29
CA ALA A 80 3.15 -10.44 -5.69
C ALA A 80 1.74 -10.67 -5.15
N GLY A 81 0.90 -11.44 -5.86
CA GLY A 81 -0.44 -11.82 -5.39
C GLY A 81 -0.41 -12.67 -4.13
N GLU A 82 0.57 -13.55 -4.00
CA GLU A 82 0.76 -14.37 -2.81
C GLU A 82 1.23 -13.56 -1.61
N ILE A 83 2.37 -12.88 -1.73
CA ILE A 83 2.99 -12.19 -0.59
C ILE A 83 2.29 -10.89 -0.21
N GLY A 84 1.63 -10.21 -1.15
CA GLY A 84 0.98 -8.92 -0.90
C GLY A 84 -0.19 -8.97 0.08
N GLY A 85 -0.78 -10.15 0.32
CA GLY A 85 -1.85 -10.36 1.29
C GLY A 85 -1.38 -10.80 2.68
N TRP A 86 -0.06 -10.95 2.91
CA TRP A 86 0.42 -11.43 4.19
C TRP A 86 0.38 -10.38 5.28
N SER A 87 0.12 -10.82 6.52
CA SER A 87 0.29 -9.98 7.70
C SER A 87 1.74 -9.48 7.78
N GLY A 88 1.90 -8.20 8.10
CA GLY A 88 3.20 -7.53 8.10
C GLY A 88 3.57 -6.86 6.77
N ILE A 89 2.89 -7.18 5.67
CA ILE A 89 3.04 -6.45 4.40
C ILE A 89 1.94 -5.39 4.31
N GLU A 90 2.28 -4.12 4.46
CA GLU A 90 1.33 -3.03 4.32
C GLU A 90 1.03 -2.70 2.85
N LEU A 91 2.08 -2.62 2.05
CA LEU A 91 2.01 -2.31 0.63
C LEU A 91 3.06 -3.12 -0.12
N LEU A 92 2.71 -3.52 -1.34
CA LEU A 92 3.62 -4.19 -2.25
C LEU A 92 3.51 -3.52 -3.61
N TYR A 93 4.64 -3.13 -4.17
CA TYR A 93 4.75 -2.49 -5.46
C TYR A 93 5.60 -3.32 -6.41
N GLU A 94 5.14 -3.51 -7.63
CA GLU A 94 5.99 -3.84 -8.76
C GLU A 94 6.59 -2.54 -9.29
N VAL A 95 7.90 -2.51 -9.48
CA VAL A 95 8.63 -1.29 -9.84
C VAL A 95 9.54 -1.53 -11.04
N SER A 96 9.85 -0.47 -11.76
CA SER A 96 10.87 -0.48 -12.80
C SER A 96 12.25 -0.16 -12.21
N GLY A 97 13.29 -0.80 -12.67
CA GLY A 97 14.68 -0.54 -12.26
C GLY A 97 15.42 -1.80 -11.85
N GLU A 98 16.38 -1.67 -10.93
CA GLU A 98 17.21 -2.80 -10.48
C GLU A 98 16.47 -3.83 -9.65
N THR A 99 15.40 -3.42 -9.01
CA THR A 99 14.53 -4.24 -8.15
C THR A 99 13.21 -4.45 -8.86
N ASP A 100 12.60 -5.61 -8.70
CA ASP A 100 11.31 -5.93 -9.32
C ASP A 100 10.13 -5.64 -8.41
N LEU A 101 10.27 -5.93 -7.10
CA LEU A 101 9.24 -5.65 -6.11
C LEU A 101 9.80 -4.86 -4.92
N ILE A 102 8.98 -3.97 -4.35
CA ILE A 102 9.26 -3.29 -3.09
C ILE A 102 8.07 -3.48 -2.16
N ALA A 103 8.32 -4.08 -0.99
CA ALA A 103 7.36 -4.21 0.08
C ALA A 103 7.61 -3.16 1.16
N LEU A 104 6.56 -2.44 1.56
CA LEU A 104 6.53 -1.72 2.82
C LEU A 104 6.05 -2.69 3.89
N VAL A 105 6.90 -2.95 4.86
CA VAL A 105 6.70 -3.93 5.92
C VAL A 105 6.54 -3.23 7.25
N HIS A 106 5.54 -3.65 8.04
CA HIS A 106 5.37 -3.22 9.42
C HIS A 106 5.16 -4.45 10.30
N VAL A 107 6.02 -4.63 11.29
CA VAL A 107 6.05 -5.78 12.20
C VAL A 107 6.38 -5.34 13.62
N ASP A 108 6.11 -6.19 14.60
CA ASP A 108 6.29 -5.84 16.02
C ASP A 108 7.76 -5.65 16.40
N ASP A 109 8.64 -6.50 15.87
CA ASP A 109 10.06 -6.53 16.24
C ASP A 109 10.94 -7.14 15.14
N THR A 110 12.25 -7.22 15.43
CA THR A 110 13.25 -7.78 14.51
C THR A 110 13.10 -9.29 14.29
N MET A 111 12.55 -10.02 15.25
CA MET A 111 12.27 -11.45 15.12
C MET A 111 11.17 -11.67 14.09
N SER A 112 10.08 -10.95 14.25
CA SER A 112 8.95 -10.96 13.30
C SER A 112 9.36 -10.54 11.89
N LEU A 113 10.28 -9.56 11.77
CA LEU A 113 10.86 -9.19 10.48
C LEU A 113 11.64 -10.35 9.85
N ARG A 114 12.47 -11.03 10.64
CA ARG A 114 13.23 -12.17 10.16
C ARG A 114 12.34 -13.32 9.70
N GLU A 115 11.31 -13.65 10.48
CA GLU A 115 10.33 -14.68 10.11
C GLU A 115 9.61 -14.32 8.79
N LEU A 116 9.25 -13.06 8.60
CA LEU A 116 8.66 -12.59 7.36
C LEU A 116 9.62 -12.72 6.16
N LEU A 117 10.89 -12.35 6.33
CA LEU A 117 11.90 -12.50 5.28
C LEU A 117 12.13 -13.97 4.92
N ASP A 118 12.26 -14.85 5.92
CA ASP A 118 12.39 -16.29 5.70
C ASP A 118 11.17 -16.84 4.95
N ARG A 119 9.97 -16.39 5.30
CA ARG A 119 8.73 -16.76 4.61
C ARG A 119 8.70 -16.29 3.16
N ILE A 120 9.19 -15.07 2.87
CA ILE A 120 9.31 -14.56 1.49
C ILE A 120 10.20 -15.49 0.67
N TRP A 121 11.37 -15.85 1.18
CA TRP A 121 12.29 -16.76 0.50
C TRP A 121 11.69 -18.16 0.30
N MET A 122 10.92 -18.65 1.26
CA MET A 122 10.29 -19.99 1.18
C MET A 122 9.12 -20.02 0.20
N ALA A 123 8.46 -18.90 -0.08
CA ALA A 123 7.35 -18.82 -1.01
C ALA A 123 7.76 -19.17 -2.45
N ALA A 124 8.92 -18.67 -2.89
CA ALA A 124 9.42 -18.89 -4.25
C ALA A 124 10.95 -18.98 -4.29
N PRO A 125 11.56 -20.04 -3.70
CA PRO A 125 13.01 -20.12 -3.54
C PRO A 125 13.77 -20.19 -4.86
N ALA A 126 13.15 -20.64 -5.94
CA ALA A 126 13.74 -20.69 -7.28
C ALA A 126 13.57 -19.35 -8.06
N GLU A 127 12.62 -18.54 -7.64
CA GLU A 127 12.23 -17.31 -8.35
C GLU A 127 12.83 -16.06 -7.73
N ILE A 128 13.19 -16.08 -6.45
CA ILE A 128 13.81 -14.95 -5.77
C ILE A 128 15.32 -15.01 -5.94
N ALA A 129 15.89 -14.00 -6.61
CA ALA A 129 17.33 -13.89 -6.83
C ALA A 129 18.03 -13.23 -5.63
N SER A 130 17.45 -12.17 -5.08
CA SER A 130 18.00 -11.48 -3.91
C SER A 130 16.94 -10.65 -3.18
N THR A 131 17.19 -10.38 -1.91
CA THR A 131 16.43 -9.41 -1.11
C THR A 131 17.37 -8.43 -0.43
N THR A 132 16.94 -7.19 -0.32
CA THR A 132 17.63 -6.15 0.46
C THR A 132 16.62 -5.52 1.41
N THR A 133 16.96 -5.45 2.68
CA THR A 133 16.08 -4.88 3.71
C THR A 133 16.69 -3.59 4.26
N GLU A 134 15.92 -2.52 4.21
CA GLU A 134 16.26 -1.21 4.76
C GLU A 134 15.31 -0.91 5.91
N LEU A 135 15.84 -0.75 7.13
CA LEU A 135 15.02 -0.32 8.27
C LEU A 135 14.72 1.17 8.18
N VAL A 136 13.47 1.53 8.39
CA VAL A 136 13.07 2.93 8.53
C VAL A 136 13.50 3.41 9.92
N LEU A 137 14.40 4.37 9.97
CA LEU A 137 14.92 4.93 11.22
C LEU A 137 14.03 6.04 11.75
N GLU A 138 13.44 6.83 10.86
CA GLU A 138 12.57 7.95 11.21
C GLU A 138 11.54 8.18 10.11
N GLN A 139 10.34 8.57 10.50
CA GLN A 139 9.25 8.93 9.58
C GLN A 139 8.83 10.38 9.87
N TYR A 140 8.85 11.23 8.84
CA TYR A 140 8.50 12.65 8.91
C TYR A 140 7.09 12.93 8.42
#